data_257d87415dbe1c1fee959d52ae8463e7
#
_entry.id   257d87415dbe1c1fee959d52ae8463e7
#
_cell.length_a   1.000
_cell.length_b   1.000
_cell.length_c   1.000
_cell.angle_alpha   90.00
_cell.angle_beta   90.00
_cell.angle_gamma   90.00
#
_symmetry.space_group_name_H-M   'P 1'
#
loop_
_entity.id
_entity.type
_entity.pdbx_description
1 polymer ?
#
loop_
_entity_poly.entity_id
_entity_poly.type
_entity_poly.pdbx_seq_one_letter_code
_entity_poly.pdbx_strand_id
1 'polypeptide(L)'
;MGIIERKGREKEARRNLILEAAERVFQAKGIQQATMDDIAGEAELAKGTIYLYYRNKDELQLGVMLRAMDIMHESFETAASSENHALKKFQAIGDAFWKFAHEEPFRFKMMCNADFPMRESISDDLILEMNEKGSWVWKLLVGIIEDAKREGTIKPEVESFSVAMLAWMNSMSVLRLYQKAQENMSKGTALIAKQSFNFCTMDFRKVYDLSIATLLSHAVTPEGAKYIPPVRFPSMEELGVNPGHAFDEMKIKQETNEPVFA
;
A
#
# COMPACT_ATOMS: atom_id res chain seq x y z
N MET A 1 31.07 4.57 25.12
CA MET A 1 29.86 3.84 24.75
C MET A 1 29.32 3.17 26.00
N GLY A 2 28.17 3.63 26.52
CA GLY A 2 27.65 3.22 27.83
C GLY A 2 26.98 1.84 27.82
N ILE A 3 26.93 1.18 28.96
CA ILE A 3 26.29 -0.13 29.15
C ILE A 3 24.81 -0.07 28.75
N ILE A 4 24.13 1.07 28.98
CA ILE A 4 22.71 1.30 28.64
C ILE A 4 22.51 1.27 27.13
N GLU A 5 23.37 1.94 26.36
CA GLU A 5 23.30 1.97 24.89
C GLU A 5 23.55 0.59 24.27
N ARG A 6 24.47 -0.20 24.87
CA ARG A 6 24.70 -1.59 24.41
C ARG A 6 23.49 -2.46 24.65
N LYS A 7 22.89 -2.41 25.85
CA LYS A 7 21.67 -3.18 26.18
C LYS A 7 20.48 -2.78 25.29
N GLY A 8 20.35 -1.49 24.96
CA GLY A 8 19.31 -1.00 24.02
C GLY A 8 19.46 -1.61 22.64
N ARG A 9 20.68 -1.59 22.08
CA ARG A 9 20.95 -2.18 20.77
C ARG A 9 20.77 -3.70 20.74
N GLU A 10 21.20 -4.41 21.79
CA GLU A 10 20.98 -5.85 21.93
C GLU A 10 19.49 -6.20 21.99
N LYS A 11 18.68 -5.40 22.69
CA LYS A 11 17.23 -5.55 22.74
C LYS A 11 16.59 -5.33 21.37
N GLU A 12 17.00 -4.26 20.67
CA GLU A 12 16.46 -3.96 19.33
C GLU A 12 16.89 -5.01 18.30
N ALA A 13 18.13 -5.45 18.30
CA ALA A 13 18.59 -6.54 17.45
C ALA A 13 17.78 -7.83 17.68
N ARG A 14 17.45 -8.12 18.95
CA ARG A 14 16.61 -9.28 19.30
C ARG A 14 15.18 -9.12 18.83
N ARG A 15 14.59 -7.91 18.97
CA ARG A 15 13.27 -7.57 18.47
C ARG A 15 13.20 -7.80 16.95
N ASN A 16 14.19 -7.31 16.21
CA ASN A 16 14.27 -7.45 14.77
C ASN A 16 14.39 -8.91 14.33
N LEU A 17 15.22 -9.72 15.01
CA LEU A 17 15.34 -11.15 14.76
C LEU A 17 13.99 -11.87 14.90
N ILE A 18 13.23 -11.55 15.94
CA ILE A 18 11.90 -12.13 16.20
C ILE A 18 10.92 -11.74 15.08
N LEU A 19 10.91 -10.46 14.67
CA LEU A 19 10.03 -9.98 13.60
C LEU A 19 10.36 -10.59 12.25
N GLU A 20 11.66 -10.78 11.95
CA GLU A 20 12.10 -11.47 10.72
C GLU A 20 11.63 -12.92 10.69
N ALA A 21 11.78 -13.63 11.80
CA ALA A 21 11.28 -14.99 11.92
C ALA A 21 9.75 -15.05 11.79
N ALA A 22 9.03 -14.14 12.44
CA ALA A 22 7.59 -14.04 12.34
C ALA A 22 7.14 -13.78 10.89
N GLU A 23 7.82 -12.87 10.19
CA GLU A 23 7.56 -12.56 8.78
C GLU A 23 7.70 -13.81 7.90
N ARG A 24 8.82 -14.56 8.03
CA ARG A 24 9.04 -15.81 7.28
C ARG A 24 7.96 -16.86 7.57
N VAL A 25 7.62 -17.05 8.85
CA VAL A 25 6.58 -18.01 9.25
C VAL A 25 5.20 -17.60 8.72
N PHE A 26 4.83 -16.34 8.82
CA PHE A 26 3.56 -15.83 8.30
C PHE A 26 3.49 -15.93 6.77
N GLN A 27 4.59 -15.70 6.08
CA GLN A 27 4.66 -15.85 4.62
C GLN A 27 4.51 -17.32 4.20
N ALA A 28 5.12 -18.25 4.91
CA ALA A 28 5.13 -19.66 4.58
C ALA A 28 3.81 -20.38 4.93
N LYS A 29 3.25 -20.12 6.13
CA LYS A 29 2.09 -20.84 6.67
C LYS A 29 0.80 -20.03 6.66
N GLY A 30 0.88 -18.72 6.46
CA GLY A 30 -0.22 -17.79 6.70
C GLY A 30 -0.37 -17.44 8.20
N ILE A 31 -0.93 -16.26 8.47
CA ILE A 31 -1.07 -15.74 9.85
C ILE A 31 -1.93 -16.66 10.72
N GLN A 32 -3.02 -17.20 10.17
CA GLN A 32 -3.97 -18.02 10.92
C GLN A 32 -3.34 -19.33 11.43
N GLN A 33 -2.55 -20.00 10.59
CA GLN A 33 -1.93 -21.29 10.92
C GLN A 33 -0.61 -21.17 11.69
N ALA A 34 0.03 -20.02 11.65
CA ALA A 34 1.26 -19.74 12.38
C ALA A 34 1.05 -19.76 13.89
N THR A 35 2.00 -20.34 14.62
CA THR A 35 2.02 -20.41 16.08
C THR A 35 3.23 -19.70 16.66
N MET A 36 3.16 -19.32 17.95
CA MET A 36 4.32 -18.77 18.68
C MET A 36 5.48 -19.77 18.73
N ASP A 37 5.21 -21.06 18.72
CA ASP A 37 6.24 -22.12 18.71
C ASP A 37 6.95 -22.21 17.37
N ASP A 38 6.23 -22.06 16.26
CA ASP A 38 6.84 -21.97 14.93
C ASP A 38 7.80 -20.79 14.82
N ILE A 39 7.39 -19.63 15.36
CA ILE A 39 8.20 -18.41 15.34
C ILE A 39 9.42 -18.55 16.23
N ALA A 40 9.28 -19.18 17.42
CA ALA A 40 10.40 -19.45 18.30
C ALA A 40 11.43 -20.40 17.66
N GLY A 41 10.96 -21.44 16.97
CA GLY A 41 11.81 -22.37 16.21
C GLY A 41 12.54 -21.67 15.07
N GLU A 42 11.84 -20.85 14.28
CA GLU A 42 12.43 -20.08 13.16
C GLU A 42 13.43 -19.03 13.63
N ALA A 43 13.19 -18.43 14.80
CA ALA A 43 14.10 -17.44 15.40
C ALA A 43 15.30 -18.09 16.14
N GLU A 44 15.32 -19.42 16.26
CA GLU A 44 16.27 -20.18 17.11
C GLU A 44 16.32 -19.65 18.55
N LEU A 45 15.14 -19.31 19.10
CA LEU A 45 14.99 -18.77 20.46
C LEU A 45 14.08 -19.65 21.29
N ALA A 46 14.32 -19.63 22.62
CA ALA A 46 13.36 -20.22 23.56
C ALA A 46 12.00 -19.48 23.47
N LYS A 47 10.90 -20.21 23.51
CA LYS A 47 9.53 -19.65 23.50
C LYS A 47 9.34 -18.55 24.53
N GLY A 48 9.86 -18.72 25.75
CA GLY A 48 9.82 -17.70 26.80
C GLY A 48 10.50 -16.39 26.39
N THR A 49 11.54 -16.45 25.54
CA THR A 49 12.19 -15.24 25.01
C THR A 49 11.26 -14.45 24.11
N ILE A 50 10.49 -15.13 23.24
CA ILE A 50 9.51 -14.45 22.37
C ILE A 50 8.48 -13.71 23.21
N TYR A 51 7.93 -14.34 24.26
CA TYR A 51 6.92 -13.74 25.14
C TYR A 51 7.42 -12.55 25.96
N LEU A 52 8.73 -12.36 26.08
CA LEU A 52 9.29 -11.14 26.69
C LEU A 52 9.17 -9.91 25.79
N TYR A 53 9.01 -10.11 24.47
CA TYR A 53 8.90 -9.04 23.47
C TYR A 53 7.47 -8.86 22.97
N TYR A 54 6.72 -9.95 22.80
CA TYR A 54 5.36 -9.95 22.23
C TYR A 54 4.49 -10.92 23.02
N ARG A 55 3.43 -10.43 23.63
CA ARG A 55 2.55 -11.21 24.52
C ARG A 55 1.77 -12.30 23.79
N ASN A 56 1.50 -12.10 22.50
CA ASN A 56 0.68 -13.00 21.68
C ASN A 56 1.01 -12.82 20.20
N LYS A 57 0.37 -13.63 19.35
CA LYS A 57 0.52 -13.59 17.90
C LYS A 57 0.01 -12.28 17.28
N ASP A 58 -1.00 -11.66 17.87
CA ASP A 58 -1.57 -10.39 17.39
C ASP A 58 -0.56 -9.26 17.54
N GLU A 59 0.16 -9.20 18.66
CA GLU A 59 1.26 -8.24 18.84
C GLU A 59 2.40 -8.47 17.85
N LEU A 60 2.74 -9.74 17.56
CA LEU A 60 3.72 -10.07 16.54
C LEU A 60 3.26 -9.66 15.13
N GLN A 61 2.00 -9.90 14.80
CA GLN A 61 1.41 -9.47 13.53
C GLN A 61 1.48 -7.95 13.38
N LEU A 62 1.09 -7.22 14.44
CA LEU A 62 1.22 -5.76 14.46
C LEU A 62 2.68 -5.32 14.34
N GLY A 63 3.60 -5.96 15.05
CA GLY A 63 5.03 -5.67 14.97
C GLY A 63 5.59 -5.85 13.54
N VAL A 64 5.20 -6.91 12.83
CA VAL A 64 5.58 -7.13 11.43
C VAL A 64 4.98 -6.05 10.52
N MET A 65 3.73 -5.64 10.75
CA MET A 65 3.10 -4.55 10.01
C MET A 65 3.84 -3.21 10.26
N LEU A 66 4.17 -2.89 11.50
CA LEU A 66 4.90 -1.66 11.85
C LEU A 66 6.28 -1.62 11.19
N ARG A 67 6.98 -2.75 11.13
CA ARG A 67 8.23 -2.88 10.38
C ARG A 67 8.03 -2.66 8.87
N ALA A 68 6.95 -3.18 8.29
CA ALA A 68 6.62 -2.91 6.89
C ALA A 68 6.37 -1.41 6.64
N MET A 69 5.74 -0.71 7.60
CA MET A 69 5.56 0.75 7.55
C MET A 69 6.92 1.47 7.58
N ASP A 70 7.87 1.05 8.43
CA ASP A 70 9.21 1.67 8.46
C ASP A 70 9.92 1.59 7.10
N ILE A 71 9.90 0.41 6.46
CA ILE A 71 10.49 0.21 5.14
C ILE A 71 9.81 1.10 4.08
N MET A 72 8.49 1.20 4.13
CA MET A 72 7.73 2.09 3.25
C MET A 72 8.09 3.56 3.52
N HIS A 73 8.18 3.98 4.77
CA HIS A 73 8.54 5.35 5.15
C HIS A 73 9.93 5.73 4.62
N GLU A 74 10.92 4.88 4.83
CA GLU A 74 12.29 5.08 4.31
C GLU A 74 12.31 5.22 2.78
N SER A 75 11.52 4.40 2.08
CA SER A 75 11.34 4.49 0.63
C SER A 75 10.71 5.82 0.22
N PHE A 76 9.71 6.31 0.94
CA PHE A 76 9.05 7.59 0.67
C PHE A 76 9.96 8.78 0.95
N GLU A 77 10.71 8.77 2.06
CA GLU A 77 11.69 9.82 2.37
C GLU A 77 12.77 9.89 1.31
N THR A 78 13.29 8.75 0.88
CA THR A 78 14.28 8.66 -0.19
C THR A 78 13.72 9.24 -1.49
N ALA A 79 12.52 8.85 -1.87
CA ALA A 79 11.85 9.35 -3.08
C ALA A 79 11.58 10.87 -3.00
N ALA A 80 11.06 11.36 -1.88
CA ALA A 80 10.80 12.78 -1.69
C ALA A 80 12.10 13.62 -1.71
N SER A 81 13.20 13.08 -1.17
CA SER A 81 14.49 13.75 -1.12
C SER A 81 15.21 13.80 -2.48
N SER A 82 14.83 12.94 -3.42
CA SER A 82 15.41 12.92 -4.78
C SER A 82 14.93 14.06 -5.68
N GLU A 83 13.88 14.76 -5.27
CA GLU A 83 13.22 15.81 -6.05
C GLU A 83 13.20 17.13 -5.30
N ASN A 84 13.27 18.24 -6.05
CA ASN A 84 13.23 19.58 -5.46
C ASN A 84 11.85 20.24 -5.56
N HIS A 85 11.04 19.83 -6.55
CA HIS A 85 9.72 20.40 -6.83
C HIS A 85 8.62 19.59 -6.16
N ALA A 86 7.69 20.25 -5.46
CA ALA A 86 6.70 19.57 -4.64
C ALA A 86 5.83 18.56 -5.41
N LEU A 87 5.32 18.89 -6.61
CA LEU A 87 4.56 17.95 -7.42
C LEU A 87 5.38 16.75 -7.89
N LYS A 88 6.69 16.94 -8.16
CA LYS A 88 7.58 15.83 -8.49
C LYS A 88 7.86 14.94 -7.28
N LYS A 89 8.02 15.52 -6.07
CA LYS A 89 8.09 14.74 -4.82
C LYS A 89 6.85 13.87 -4.65
N PHE A 90 5.67 14.44 -4.90
CA PHE A 90 4.41 13.70 -4.80
C PHE A 90 4.36 12.53 -5.78
N GLN A 91 4.79 12.73 -7.03
CA GLN A 91 4.88 11.66 -8.03
C GLN A 91 5.90 10.59 -7.64
N ALA A 92 7.10 11.01 -7.21
CA ALA A 92 8.16 10.09 -6.77
C ALA A 92 7.71 9.20 -5.59
N ILE A 93 6.92 9.73 -4.65
CA ILE A 93 6.30 8.94 -3.58
C ILE A 93 5.29 7.94 -4.16
N GLY A 94 4.49 8.34 -5.14
CA GLY A 94 3.57 7.45 -5.83
C GLY A 94 4.31 6.29 -6.52
N ASP A 95 5.42 6.57 -7.20
CA ASP A 95 6.28 5.56 -7.81
C ASP A 95 6.92 4.64 -6.78
N ALA A 96 7.40 5.19 -5.65
CA ALA A 96 7.95 4.41 -4.55
C ALA A 96 6.89 3.49 -3.92
N PHE A 97 5.64 3.96 -3.81
CA PHE A 97 4.55 3.14 -3.28
C PHE A 97 4.17 2.00 -4.24
N TRP A 98 4.13 2.29 -5.54
CA TRP A 98 3.96 1.24 -6.55
C TRP A 98 5.07 0.19 -6.46
N LYS A 99 6.33 0.64 -6.41
CA LYS A 99 7.50 -0.22 -6.30
C LYS A 99 7.45 -1.09 -5.03
N PHE A 100 7.13 -0.48 -3.89
CA PHE A 100 6.97 -1.20 -2.62
C PHE A 100 5.91 -2.31 -2.71
N ALA A 101 4.74 -2.03 -3.28
CA ALA A 101 3.69 -3.04 -3.43
C ALA A 101 4.09 -4.18 -4.40
N HIS A 102 4.93 -3.89 -5.39
CA HIS A 102 5.40 -4.86 -6.38
C HIS A 102 6.56 -5.72 -5.86
N GLU A 103 7.55 -5.10 -5.22
CA GLU A 103 8.76 -5.78 -4.75
C GLU A 103 8.59 -6.43 -3.38
N GLU A 104 7.69 -5.90 -2.54
CA GLU A 104 7.43 -6.32 -1.18
C GLU A 104 5.95 -6.75 -0.98
N PRO A 105 5.42 -7.68 -1.81
CA PRO A 105 3.98 -7.97 -1.85
C PRO A 105 3.45 -8.51 -0.52
N PHE A 106 4.25 -9.26 0.22
CA PHE A 106 3.84 -9.76 1.54
C PHE A 106 3.71 -8.62 2.55
N ARG A 107 4.69 -7.70 2.61
CA ARG A 107 4.67 -6.54 3.51
C ARG A 107 3.53 -5.58 3.19
N PHE A 108 3.31 -5.32 1.90
CA PHE A 108 2.16 -4.53 1.46
C PHE A 108 0.84 -5.20 1.88
N LYS A 109 0.72 -6.52 1.72
CA LYS A 109 -0.44 -7.29 2.16
C LYS A 109 -0.66 -7.20 3.67
N MET A 110 0.40 -7.26 4.47
CA MET A 110 0.32 -7.07 5.93
C MET A 110 -0.25 -5.71 6.30
N MET A 111 0.09 -4.65 5.57
CA MET A 111 -0.46 -3.31 5.80
C MET A 111 -1.92 -3.17 5.36
N CYS A 112 -2.33 -3.85 4.27
CA CYS A 112 -3.66 -3.69 3.67
C CYS A 112 -4.73 -4.60 4.27
N ASN A 113 -4.35 -5.80 4.69
CA ASN A 113 -5.27 -6.86 5.13
C ASN A 113 -5.17 -7.09 6.64
N ALA A 114 -4.65 -6.13 7.37
CA ALA A 114 -4.73 -6.20 8.81
C ALA A 114 -6.22 -6.16 9.21
N ASP A 115 -6.84 -7.35 9.35
CA ASP A 115 -7.89 -7.51 10.34
C ASP A 115 -7.20 -7.09 11.64
N PHE A 116 -7.39 -5.83 12.02
CA PHE A 116 -6.76 -5.29 13.22
C PHE A 116 -7.18 -6.17 14.39
N PRO A 117 -6.22 -6.77 15.09
CA PRO A 117 -6.55 -7.54 16.29
C PRO A 117 -7.35 -6.65 17.24
N MET A 118 -8.24 -7.26 18.00
CA MET A 118 -9.05 -6.51 18.97
C MET A 118 -8.12 -5.71 19.88
N ARG A 119 -8.44 -4.44 20.09
CA ARG A 119 -7.63 -3.52 20.92
C ARG A 119 -7.18 -4.12 22.24
N GLU A 120 -8.04 -4.94 22.85
CA GLU A 120 -7.78 -5.59 24.14
C GLU A 120 -6.63 -6.60 24.09
N SER A 121 -6.26 -7.12 22.92
CA SER A 121 -5.16 -8.06 22.74
C SER A 121 -3.79 -7.38 22.56
N ILE A 122 -3.75 -6.05 22.38
CA ILE A 122 -2.56 -5.29 22.03
C ILE A 122 -2.14 -4.36 23.19
N SER A 123 -0.84 -4.25 23.45
CA SER A 123 -0.28 -3.31 24.42
C SER A 123 -0.44 -1.86 23.99
N ASP A 124 -0.59 -0.97 24.96
CA ASP A 124 -0.71 0.47 24.70
C ASP A 124 0.53 1.02 23.99
N ASP A 125 1.72 0.52 24.28
CA ASP A 125 2.98 0.93 23.62
C ASP A 125 2.94 0.66 22.12
N LEU A 126 2.48 -0.53 21.69
CA LEU A 126 2.36 -0.88 20.28
C LEU A 126 1.26 -0.07 19.56
N ILE A 127 0.17 0.26 20.28
CA ILE A 127 -0.87 1.13 19.73
C ILE A 127 -0.34 2.55 19.55
N LEU A 128 0.43 3.06 20.49
CA LEU A 128 1.06 4.37 20.37
C LEU A 128 2.03 4.39 19.20
N GLU A 129 2.90 3.39 19.07
CA GLU A 129 3.82 3.23 17.94
C GLU A 129 3.05 3.20 16.59
N MET A 130 1.94 2.48 16.52
CA MET A 130 1.09 2.43 15.33
C MET A 130 0.52 3.80 14.96
N ASN A 131 0.02 4.54 15.95
CA ASN A 131 -0.54 5.88 15.72
C ASN A 131 0.53 6.88 15.26
N GLU A 132 1.73 6.82 15.83
CA GLU A 132 2.86 7.66 15.44
C GLU A 132 3.27 7.40 14.00
N LYS A 133 3.48 6.12 13.65
CA LYS A 133 3.84 5.71 12.29
C LYS A 133 2.73 6.01 11.28
N GLY A 134 1.47 5.76 11.64
CA GLY A 134 0.32 6.09 10.80
C GLY A 134 0.18 7.59 10.55
N SER A 135 0.46 8.43 11.55
CA SER A 135 0.39 9.89 11.40
C SER A 135 1.50 10.47 10.52
N TRP A 136 2.63 9.78 10.40
CA TRP A 136 3.79 10.25 9.65
C TRP A 136 3.49 10.43 8.16
N VAL A 137 2.83 9.45 7.53
CA VAL A 137 2.50 9.51 6.11
C VAL A 137 1.60 10.71 5.78
N TRP A 138 0.65 11.02 6.68
CA TRP A 138 -0.22 12.18 6.50
C TRP A 138 0.54 13.48 6.61
N LYS A 139 1.46 13.61 7.57
CA LYS A 139 2.33 14.78 7.70
C LYS A 139 3.18 14.99 6.46
N LEU A 140 3.75 13.91 5.91
CA LEU A 140 4.56 13.96 4.69
C LEU A 140 3.72 14.43 3.50
N LEU A 141 2.60 13.75 3.20
CA LEU A 141 1.80 14.06 2.02
C LEU A 141 1.16 15.44 2.08
N VAL A 142 0.57 15.80 3.22
CA VAL A 142 -0.01 17.13 3.42
C VAL A 142 1.08 18.21 3.32
N GLY A 143 2.24 17.97 3.92
CA GLY A 143 3.38 18.90 3.84
C GLY A 143 3.80 19.19 2.39
N ILE A 144 3.89 18.15 1.56
CA ILE A 144 4.24 18.29 0.13
C ILE A 144 3.15 19.07 -0.63
N ILE A 145 1.88 18.85 -0.33
CA ILE A 145 0.79 19.59 -0.97
C ILE A 145 0.80 21.07 -0.56
N GLU A 146 1.10 21.36 0.71
CA GLU A 146 1.29 22.74 1.18
C GLU A 146 2.51 23.41 0.53
N ASP A 147 3.60 22.66 0.30
CA ASP A 147 4.74 23.16 -0.48
C ASP A 147 4.33 23.49 -1.92
N ALA A 148 3.57 22.60 -2.57
CA ALA A 148 3.06 22.81 -3.93
C ALA A 148 2.13 24.04 -4.04
N LYS A 149 1.36 24.37 -2.99
CA LYS A 149 0.60 25.62 -2.92
C LYS A 149 1.53 26.83 -2.84
N ARG A 150 2.59 26.76 -2.00
CA ARG A 150 3.58 27.84 -1.91
C ARG A 150 4.36 28.05 -3.21
N GLU A 151 4.59 26.99 -3.97
CA GLU A 151 5.17 27.05 -5.31
C GLU A 151 4.19 27.54 -6.38
N GLY A 152 2.92 27.77 -6.03
CA GLY A 152 1.87 28.21 -6.96
C GLY A 152 1.41 27.13 -7.96
N THR A 153 1.70 25.86 -7.72
CA THR A 153 1.37 24.73 -8.60
C THR A 153 0.09 23.99 -8.21
N ILE A 154 -0.33 24.11 -6.96
CA ILE A 154 -1.66 23.69 -6.50
C ILE A 154 -2.47 24.94 -6.13
N LYS A 155 -3.77 24.91 -6.42
CA LYS A 155 -4.70 25.99 -6.13
C LYS A 155 -4.80 26.22 -4.62
N PRO A 156 -4.75 27.46 -4.13
CA PRO A 156 -4.74 27.75 -2.69
C PRO A 156 -6.01 27.31 -1.95
N GLU A 157 -7.16 27.31 -2.64
CA GLU A 157 -8.45 26.89 -2.08
C GLU A 157 -8.61 25.37 -1.90
N VAL A 158 -7.71 24.57 -2.46
CA VAL A 158 -7.76 23.11 -2.34
C VAL A 158 -7.40 22.70 -0.92
N GLU A 159 -8.20 21.84 -0.30
CA GLU A 159 -7.91 21.32 1.03
C GLU A 159 -6.88 20.19 0.96
N SER A 160 -5.71 20.38 1.58
CA SER A 160 -4.53 19.56 1.40
C SER A 160 -4.70 18.12 1.92
N PHE A 161 -5.36 17.97 3.07
CA PHE A 161 -5.61 16.64 3.64
C PHE A 161 -6.57 15.83 2.76
N SER A 162 -7.57 16.47 2.16
CA SER A 162 -8.51 15.80 1.25
C SER A 162 -7.80 15.26 0.01
N VAL A 163 -6.90 16.04 -0.60
CA VAL A 163 -6.10 15.58 -1.74
C VAL A 163 -5.19 14.42 -1.34
N ALA A 164 -4.48 14.54 -0.22
CA ALA A 164 -3.61 13.49 0.30
C ALA A 164 -4.40 12.19 0.56
N MET A 165 -5.57 12.30 1.20
CA MET A 165 -6.43 11.16 1.52
C MET A 165 -6.98 10.49 0.27
N LEU A 166 -7.48 11.25 -0.70
CA LEU A 166 -7.99 10.71 -1.97
C LEU A 166 -6.87 10.03 -2.76
N ALA A 167 -5.68 10.62 -2.83
CA ALA A 167 -4.53 10.00 -3.50
C ALA A 167 -4.13 8.68 -2.82
N TRP A 168 -4.09 8.66 -1.49
CA TRP A 168 -3.81 7.46 -0.72
C TRP A 168 -4.85 6.37 -0.95
N MET A 169 -6.16 6.70 -0.84
CA MET A 169 -7.25 5.75 -1.05
C MET A 169 -7.25 5.18 -2.47
N ASN A 170 -7.05 6.02 -3.49
CA ASN A 170 -6.93 5.58 -4.88
C ASN A 170 -5.74 4.63 -5.07
N SER A 171 -4.57 5.01 -4.55
CA SER A 171 -3.36 4.19 -4.61
C SER A 171 -3.58 2.83 -3.96
N MET A 172 -4.09 2.82 -2.73
CA MET A 172 -4.39 1.58 -2.01
C MET A 172 -5.37 0.69 -2.76
N SER A 173 -6.42 1.26 -3.36
CA SER A 173 -7.45 0.51 -4.09
C SER A 173 -6.87 -0.18 -5.32
N VAL A 174 -6.11 0.56 -6.14
CA VAL A 174 -5.49 0.01 -7.35
C VAL A 174 -4.44 -1.05 -7.00
N LEU A 175 -3.59 -0.79 -6.01
CA LEU A 175 -2.53 -1.71 -5.59
C LEU A 175 -3.10 -3.00 -4.96
N ARG A 176 -4.20 -2.92 -4.21
CA ARG A 176 -4.90 -4.11 -3.69
C ARG A 176 -5.49 -4.96 -4.81
N LEU A 177 -6.12 -4.34 -5.81
CA LEU A 177 -6.63 -5.05 -6.99
C LEU A 177 -5.48 -5.68 -7.78
N TYR A 178 -4.37 -4.98 -7.96
CA TYR A 178 -3.16 -5.51 -8.57
C TYR A 178 -2.67 -6.77 -7.85
N GLN A 179 -2.48 -6.73 -6.54
CA GLN A 179 -2.05 -7.90 -5.76
C GLN A 179 -3.04 -9.06 -5.89
N LYS A 180 -4.34 -8.77 -5.83
CA LYS A 180 -5.36 -9.80 -5.99
C LYS A 180 -5.31 -10.46 -7.37
N ALA A 181 -5.06 -9.67 -8.42
CA ALA A 181 -4.87 -10.20 -9.78
C ALA A 181 -3.64 -11.13 -9.85
N GLN A 182 -2.50 -10.71 -9.26
CA GLN A 182 -1.28 -11.52 -9.20
C GLN A 182 -1.49 -12.85 -8.44
N GLU A 183 -2.18 -12.83 -7.30
CA GLU A 183 -2.52 -14.04 -6.55
C GLU A 183 -3.39 -14.99 -7.36
N ASN A 184 -4.36 -14.48 -8.12
CA ASN A 184 -5.23 -15.30 -8.96
C ASN A 184 -4.47 -15.92 -10.14
N MET A 185 -3.54 -15.19 -10.74
CA MET A 185 -2.66 -15.69 -11.80
C MET A 185 -1.77 -16.82 -11.28
N SER A 186 -1.14 -16.66 -10.13
CA SER A 186 -0.23 -17.64 -9.53
C SER A 186 -0.94 -18.95 -9.15
N LYS A 187 -2.22 -18.89 -8.76
CA LYS A 187 -3.04 -20.06 -8.41
C LYS A 187 -3.66 -20.77 -9.62
N GLY A 188 -3.41 -20.30 -10.84
CA GLY A 188 -4.02 -20.87 -12.04
C GLY A 188 -5.53 -20.66 -12.19
N THR A 189 -6.15 -19.92 -11.25
CA THR A 189 -7.60 -19.63 -11.28
C THR A 189 -7.98 -18.66 -12.40
N ALA A 190 -7.01 -18.00 -13.03
CA ALA A 190 -7.21 -17.17 -14.21
C ALA A 190 -7.81 -17.94 -15.43
N LEU A 191 -7.65 -19.24 -15.48
CA LEU A 191 -8.21 -20.10 -16.56
C LEU A 191 -9.74 -20.23 -16.48
N ILE A 192 -10.34 -20.12 -15.30
CA ILE A 192 -11.80 -20.25 -15.10
C ILE A 192 -12.50 -18.94 -15.52
N ALA A 193 -11.79 -17.83 -15.54
CA ALA A 193 -12.31 -16.50 -15.85
C ALA A 193 -12.38 -16.18 -17.36
N LYS A 194 -12.21 -17.18 -18.26
CA LYS A 194 -12.32 -16.93 -19.72
C LYS A 194 -13.70 -16.46 -20.18
N GLN A 195 -14.71 -16.56 -19.32
CA GLN A 195 -16.10 -16.19 -19.63
C GLN A 195 -16.59 -14.95 -18.86
N SER A 196 -15.80 -14.36 -17.98
CA SER A 196 -16.17 -13.18 -17.19
C SER A 196 -15.13 -12.09 -17.32
N PHE A 197 -15.51 -10.85 -16.98
CA PHE A 197 -14.62 -9.72 -16.90
C PHE A 197 -13.36 -10.06 -16.07
N ASN A 198 -12.20 -10.03 -16.71
CA ASN A 198 -10.96 -10.52 -16.11
C ASN A 198 -9.95 -9.38 -15.93
N PHE A 199 -9.72 -8.98 -14.68
CA PHE A 199 -8.71 -7.99 -14.32
C PHE A 199 -7.26 -8.53 -14.39
N CYS A 200 -7.05 -9.85 -14.53
CA CYS A 200 -5.71 -10.43 -14.45
C CYS A 200 -4.76 -9.95 -15.57
N THR A 201 -5.30 -9.51 -16.70
CA THR A 201 -4.54 -9.02 -17.86
C THR A 201 -4.42 -7.49 -17.90
N MET A 202 -5.04 -6.79 -16.94
CA MET A 202 -5.08 -5.32 -16.92
C MET A 202 -3.71 -4.72 -16.63
N ASP A 203 -3.36 -3.65 -17.36
CA ASP A 203 -2.19 -2.83 -17.04
C ASP A 203 -2.50 -1.92 -15.85
N PHE A 204 -2.31 -2.48 -14.65
CA PHE A 204 -2.57 -1.78 -13.40
C PHE A 204 -1.70 -0.55 -13.21
N ARG A 205 -0.49 -0.52 -13.81
CA ARG A 205 0.37 0.66 -13.74
C ARG A 205 -0.26 1.84 -14.48
N LYS A 206 -0.80 1.62 -15.67
CA LYS A 206 -1.54 2.67 -16.38
C LYS A 206 -2.75 3.16 -15.61
N VAL A 207 -3.51 2.25 -14.98
CA VAL A 207 -4.66 2.63 -14.15
C VAL A 207 -4.23 3.46 -12.95
N TYR A 208 -3.14 3.07 -12.30
CA TYR A 208 -2.56 3.79 -11.17
C TYR A 208 -2.17 5.22 -11.57
N ASP A 209 -1.36 5.36 -12.62
CA ASP A 209 -0.89 6.65 -13.11
C ASP A 209 -2.07 7.55 -13.54
N LEU A 210 -3.05 7.00 -14.26
CA LEU A 210 -4.25 7.72 -14.65
C LEU A 210 -5.07 8.20 -13.46
N SER A 211 -5.24 7.37 -12.44
CA SER A 211 -6.05 7.72 -11.26
C SER A 211 -5.46 8.91 -10.50
N ILE A 212 -4.14 8.93 -10.34
CA ILE A 212 -3.42 10.02 -9.69
C ILE A 212 -3.42 11.28 -10.56
N ALA A 213 -3.14 11.16 -11.86
CA ALA A 213 -3.19 12.30 -12.79
C ALA A 213 -4.58 12.93 -12.84
N THR A 214 -5.64 12.13 -12.86
CA THR A 214 -7.03 12.61 -12.85
C THR A 214 -7.33 13.38 -11.56
N LEU A 215 -6.97 12.83 -10.41
CA LEU A 215 -7.14 13.52 -9.13
C LEU A 215 -6.44 14.87 -9.13
N LEU A 216 -5.16 14.89 -9.48
CA LEU A 216 -4.34 16.10 -9.45
C LEU A 216 -4.78 17.13 -10.48
N SER A 217 -5.32 16.73 -11.64
CA SER A 217 -5.77 17.65 -12.69
C SER A 217 -6.82 18.67 -12.21
N HIS A 218 -7.60 18.33 -11.19
CA HIS A 218 -8.58 19.22 -10.58
C HIS A 218 -7.98 20.16 -9.52
N ALA A 219 -6.86 19.76 -8.94
CA ALA A 219 -6.20 20.50 -7.85
C ALA A 219 -5.15 21.49 -8.34
N VAL A 220 -4.53 21.26 -9.51
CA VAL A 220 -3.42 22.07 -10.01
C VAL A 220 -3.86 23.38 -10.62
N THR A 221 -2.94 24.35 -10.61
CA THR A 221 -3.00 25.60 -11.40
C THR A 221 -2.56 25.31 -12.86
N PRO A 222 -2.69 26.29 -13.81
CA PRO A 222 -2.10 26.15 -15.13
C PRO A 222 -0.57 25.92 -15.10
N GLU A 223 0.14 26.48 -14.13
CA GLU A 223 1.56 26.22 -13.92
C GLU A 223 1.81 24.79 -13.46
N GLY A 224 1.04 24.31 -12.49
CA GLY A 224 1.12 22.92 -11.99
C GLY A 224 0.77 21.87 -13.05
N ALA A 225 -0.12 22.21 -13.99
CA ALA A 225 -0.50 21.28 -15.08
C ALA A 225 0.69 20.87 -15.97
N LYS A 226 1.79 21.63 -16.00
CA LYS A 226 3.00 21.25 -16.74
C LYS A 226 3.73 20.05 -16.13
N TYR A 227 3.49 19.76 -14.88
CA TYR A 227 4.12 18.66 -14.13
C TYR A 227 3.28 17.38 -14.09
N ILE A 228 2.04 17.42 -14.60
CA ILE A 228 1.13 16.28 -14.58
C ILE A 228 0.98 15.75 -16.00
N PRO A 229 1.07 14.43 -16.22
CA PRO A 229 0.76 13.85 -17.51
C PRO A 229 -0.64 14.24 -17.96
N PRO A 230 -0.86 14.50 -19.28
CA PRO A 230 -2.19 14.78 -19.78
C PRO A 230 -3.14 13.60 -19.48
N VAL A 231 -4.30 13.92 -18.91
CA VAL A 231 -5.33 12.93 -18.60
C VAL A 231 -6.00 12.49 -19.89
N ARG A 232 -5.71 11.25 -20.30
CA ARG A 232 -6.40 10.58 -21.40
C ARG A 232 -6.92 9.24 -20.90
N PHE A 233 -8.20 9.02 -20.99
CA PHE A 233 -8.80 7.73 -20.64
C PHE A 233 -8.49 6.70 -21.71
N PRO A 234 -7.72 5.65 -21.40
CA PRO A 234 -7.39 4.60 -22.36
C PRO A 234 -8.62 3.73 -22.63
N SER A 235 -8.67 3.10 -23.80
CA SER A 235 -9.66 2.07 -24.09
C SER A 235 -9.42 0.82 -23.25
N MET A 236 -10.41 -0.08 -23.20
CA MET A 236 -10.27 -1.37 -22.51
C MET A 236 -9.12 -2.20 -23.12
N GLU A 237 -8.97 -2.15 -24.44
CA GLU A 237 -7.88 -2.83 -25.16
C GLU A 237 -6.51 -2.27 -24.76
N GLU A 238 -6.37 -0.93 -24.70
CA GLU A 238 -5.14 -0.27 -24.25
C GLU A 238 -4.78 -0.58 -22.80
N LEU A 239 -5.78 -0.92 -21.96
CA LEU A 239 -5.59 -1.38 -20.58
C LEU A 239 -5.32 -2.90 -20.49
N GLY A 240 -5.35 -3.62 -21.61
CA GLY A 240 -5.22 -5.07 -21.62
C GLY A 240 -6.40 -5.81 -20.98
N VAL A 241 -7.55 -5.16 -20.87
CA VAL A 241 -8.75 -5.75 -20.27
C VAL A 241 -9.52 -6.52 -21.35
N ASN A 242 -9.70 -7.82 -21.09
CA ASN A 242 -10.63 -8.61 -21.90
C ASN A 242 -12.05 -8.46 -21.31
N PRO A 243 -12.98 -7.83 -22.03
CA PRO A 243 -14.33 -7.59 -21.53
C PRO A 243 -15.16 -8.87 -21.34
N GLY A 244 -14.76 -9.99 -21.95
CA GLY A 244 -15.56 -11.21 -21.98
C GLY A 244 -16.95 -11.00 -22.62
N HIS A 245 -17.80 -12.01 -22.58
CA HIS A 245 -19.16 -11.94 -23.16
C HIS A 245 -20.11 -10.96 -22.44
N ALA A 246 -19.80 -10.56 -21.21
CA ALA A 246 -20.66 -9.65 -20.45
C ALA A 246 -20.85 -8.26 -21.08
N PHE A 247 -19.89 -7.81 -21.90
CA PHE A 247 -19.95 -6.51 -22.58
C PHE A 247 -20.49 -6.62 -24.01
N ASP A 248 -20.51 -7.80 -24.60
CA ASP A 248 -21.10 -8.01 -25.94
C ASP A 248 -22.61 -7.75 -25.89
N GLU A 249 -23.29 -8.21 -24.81
CA GLU A 249 -24.70 -7.93 -24.57
C GLU A 249 -25.00 -6.44 -24.35
N MET A 250 -24.08 -5.70 -23.71
CA MET A 250 -24.21 -4.25 -23.52
C MET A 250 -24.09 -3.48 -24.84
N LYS A 251 -23.17 -3.88 -25.73
CA LYS A 251 -23.03 -3.27 -27.05
C LYS A 251 -24.28 -3.47 -27.89
N ILE A 252 -24.85 -4.69 -27.90
CA ILE A 252 -26.09 -4.99 -28.62
C ILE A 252 -27.24 -4.11 -28.11
N LYS A 253 -27.36 -3.93 -26.78
CA LYS A 253 -28.39 -3.07 -26.18
C LYS A 253 -28.22 -1.59 -26.50
N GLN A 254 -26.98 -1.11 -26.63
CA GLN A 254 -26.72 0.27 -27.08
C GLN A 254 -27.07 0.48 -28.56
N GLU A 255 -26.83 -0.50 -29.40
CA GLU A 255 -27.19 -0.46 -30.84
C GLU A 255 -28.70 -0.59 -31.04
N THR A 256 -29.42 -1.27 -30.15
CA THR A 256 -30.88 -1.45 -30.18
C THR A 256 -31.66 -0.38 -29.41
N ASN A 257 -30.98 0.56 -28.76
CA ASN A 257 -31.59 1.63 -27.94
C ASN A 257 -32.44 1.11 -26.75
N GLU A 258 -32.18 -0.12 -26.30
CA GLU A 258 -32.85 -0.68 -25.11
C GLU A 258 -32.20 -0.17 -23.82
N PRO A 259 -32.96 0.04 -22.73
CA PRO A 259 -32.38 0.49 -21.46
C PRO A 259 -31.41 -0.54 -20.89
N VAL A 260 -30.19 -0.10 -20.57
CA VAL A 260 -29.09 -0.94 -20.07
C VAL A 260 -29.35 -1.52 -18.67
N PHE A 261 -30.32 -0.93 -17.94
CA PHE A 261 -30.73 -1.39 -16.61
C PHE A 261 -32.25 -1.42 -16.55
N ALA A 262 -32.82 -2.58 -16.47
CA ALA A 262 -34.22 -2.84 -16.11
C ALA A 262 -34.27 -3.51 -14.72
#